data_b94cf9239db0e37519b96e48a5a1fb98
#
_entry.id   b94cf9239db0e37519b96e48a5a1fb98
#
_cell.length_a   1.000
_cell.length_b   1.000
_cell.length_c   1.000
_cell.angle_alpha   90.00
_cell.angle_beta   90.00
_cell.angle_gamma   90.00
#
_symmetry.space_group_name_H-M   'P 1'
#
loop_
_entity.id
_entity.type
_entity.pdbx_description
1 polymer ?
#
loop_
_entity_poly.entity_id
_entity_poly.type
_entity_poly.pdbx_seq_one_letter_code
_entity_poly.pdbx_strand_id
1 'polypeptide(L)'
;MAGEHWFGIELRHLAALDAVAREGSFRRAAERLGYVQSAISHQIAALEGITGRRLVDRSRGTRPIALTAAGVVLLAHADAVIARMRDAQADLAALDGGGATTLRVGSTQDVAARVVPRVLAAFARVRAEVTVTLQASETSERVVGLVARGDVDLAFAELPLRNAALDGVPLYYDPFVVLVQASSALARRAKGVGPATVVRLPLIAHAPTRSEVEMGLRARGLEPQFVLESDAGATVQALVAAGLGAAIIPRSAVDEATTETTVVALDPPTAIAGRVVALVWNRERRLRKDAAAFVDAARSVCVEMDASHAGGRNGAQSSLLCA
;
A
#
# COMPACT_ATOMS: atom_id res chain seq x y z
N MET A 1 -16.04 12.97 38.16
CA MET A 1 -14.61 13.28 38.37
C MET A 1 -13.64 12.32 37.68
N ALA A 2 -14.03 11.67 36.54
CA ALA A 2 -13.16 10.80 35.76
C ALA A 2 -12.45 11.49 34.58
N GLY A 3 -12.72 12.74 34.29
CA GLY A 3 -12.21 13.44 33.10
C GLY A 3 -10.87 14.20 33.28
N GLU A 4 -10.53 14.61 34.49
CA GLU A 4 -9.35 15.44 34.72
C GLU A 4 -8.02 14.66 34.70
N HIS A 5 -8.04 13.35 34.94
CA HIS A 5 -6.83 12.52 34.96
C HIS A 5 -6.13 12.38 33.59
N TRP A 6 -6.88 12.50 32.51
CA TRP A 6 -6.34 12.31 31.13
C TRP A 6 -5.46 13.48 30.65
N PHE A 7 -5.58 14.68 31.25
CA PHE A 7 -4.69 15.80 30.93
C PHE A 7 -3.23 15.59 31.39
N GLY A 8 -2.95 14.53 32.18
CA GLY A 8 -1.59 14.08 32.47
C GLY A 8 -0.93 13.26 31.37
N ILE A 9 -1.66 12.95 30.28
CA ILE A 9 -1.05 12.26 29.12
C ILE A 9 -0.19 13.24 28.34
N GLU A 10 1.08 12.91 28.18
CA GLU A 10 2.03 13.69 27.41
C GLU A 10 2.34 13.00 26.08
N LEU A 11 2.74 13.76 25.06
CA LEU A 11 3.09 13.22 23.73
C LEU A 11 4.16 12.14 23.79
N ARG A 12 5.12 12.23 24.73
CA ARG A 12 6.14 11.20 24.90
C ARG A 12 5.54 9.86 25.35
N HIS A 13 4.45 9.84 26.10
CA HIS A 13 3.75 8.62 26.48
C HIS A 13 3.11 7.96 25.27
N LEU A 14 2.49 8.74 24.38
CA LEU A 14 1.87 8.26 23.14
C LEU A 14 2.93 7.77 22.17
N ALA A 15 4.04 8.49 22.03
CA ALA A 15 5.17 8.09 21.19
C ALA A 15 5.81 6.77 21.69
N ALA A 16 5.90 6.58 23.01
CA ALA A 16 6.40 5.32 23.59
C ALA A 16 5.46 4.15 23.28
N LEU A 17 4.13 4.35 23.36
CA LEU A 17 3.14 3.33 23.02
C LEU A 17 3.24 2.94 21.54
N ASP A 18 3.31 3.92 20.63
CA ASP A 18 3.50 3.70 19.19
C ASP A 18 4.79 2.92 18.91
N ALA A 19 5.91 3.35 19.50
CA ALA A 19 7.18 2.68 19.28
C ALA A 19 7.20 1.23 19.79
N VAL A 20 6.63 0.96 20.98
CA VAL A 20 6.53 -0.40 21.53
C VAL A 20 5.63 -1.28 20.67
N ALA A 21 4.51 -0.74 20.16
CA ALA A 21 3.60 -1.46 19.29
C ALA A 21 4.26 -1.87 17.97
N ARG A 22 5.03 -0.97 17.35
CA ARG A 22 5.73 -1.22 16.08
C ARG A 22 6.90 -2.17 16.20
N GLU A 23 7.70 -2.00 17.27
CA GLU A 23 8.94 -2.74 17.43
C GLU A 23 8.72 -4.10 18.13
N GLY A 24 7.60 -4.29 18.82
CA GLY A 24 7.33 -5.49 19.62
C GLY A 24 8.39 -5.70 20.73
N SER A 25 9.13 -4.65 21.12
CA SER A 25 10.26 -4.73 22.07
C SER A 25 10.53 -3.37 22.70
N PHE A 26 10.60 -3.31 24.03
CA PHE A 26 10.98 -2.09 24.74
C PHE A 26 12.38 -1.60 24.37
N ARG A 27 13.33 -2.52 24.16
CA ARG A 27 14.71 -2.17 23.77
C ARG A 27 14.74 -1.51 22.39
N ARG A 28 14.12 -2.12 21.39
CA ARG A 28 14.06 -1.54 20.03
C ARG A 28 13.26 -0.24 19.98
N ALA A 29 12.18 -0.14 20.76
CA ALA A 29 11.43 1.11 20.90
C ALA A 29 12.30 2.23 21.49
N ALA A 30 13.13 1.92 22.47
CA ALA A 30 14.06 2.87 23.06
C ALA A 30 15.13 3.32 22.07
N GLU A 31 15.74 2.39 21.34
CA GLU A 31 16.71 2.69 20.26
C GLU A 31 16.10 3.61 19.22
N ARG A 32 14.86 3.32 18.77
CA ARG A 32 14.12 4.12 17.77
C ARG A 32 13.87 5.56 18.23
N LEU A 33 13.56 5.75 19.52
CA LEU A 33 13.22 7.07 20.08
C LEU A 33 14.42 7.82 20.69
N GLY A 34 15.61 7.21 20.68
CA GLY A 34 16.80 7.81 21.28
C GLY A 34 16.79 7.82 22.82
N TYR A 35 16.10 6.86 23.45
CA TYR A 35 15.99 6.72 24.89
C TYR A 35 16.67 5.42 25.40
N VAL A 36 16.79 5.30 26.72
CA VAL A 36 17.14 4.04 27.37
C VAL A 36 15.85 3.21 27.61
N GLN A 37 15.97 1.89 27.62
CA GLN A 37 14.82 0.98 27.77
C GLN A 37 13.99 1.27 29.05
N SER A 38 14.65 1.62 30.16
CA SER A 38 13.97 1.96 31.43
C SER A 38 13.05 3.18 31.26
N ALA A 39 13.45 4.18 30.48
CA ALA A 39 12.63 5.37 30.22
C ALA A 39 11.34 4.99 29.47
N ILE A 40 11.42 4.17 28.43
CA ILE A 40 10.23 3.70 27.70
C ILE A 40 9.34 2.86 28.62
N SER A 41 9.92 1.96 29.44
CA SER A 41 9.14 1.18 30.41
C SER A 41 8.41 2.06 31.41
N HIS A 42 9.05 3.14 31.87
CA HIS A 42 8.46 4.11 32.79
C HIS A 42 7.33 4.92 32.12
N GLN A 43 7.54 5.36 30.86
CA GLN A 43 6.51 6.09 30.12
C GLN A 43 5.25 5.24 29.87
N ILE A 44 5.42 3.96 29.52
CA ILE A 44 4.29 3.03 29.39
C ILE A 44 3.60 2.81 30.76
N ALA A 45 4.34 2.61 31.83
CA ALA A 45 3.77 2.43 33.17
C ALA A 45 2.99 3.70 33.64
N ALA A 46 3.52 4.90 33.36
CA ALA A 46 2.83 6.15 33.62
C ALA A 46 1.50 6.25 32.85
N LEU A 47 1.52 5.91 31.54
CA LEU A 47 0.34 5.92 30.70
C LEU A 47 -0.71 4.90 31.17
N GLU A 48 -0.28 3.69 31.58
CA GLU A 48 -1.16 2.69 32.17
C GLU A 48 -1.75 3.18 33.51
N GLY A 49 -0.98 3.88 34.33
CA GLY A 49 -1.45 4.52 35.57
C GLY A 49 -2.50 5.57 35.33
N ILE A 50 -2.28 6.47 34.36
CA ILE A 50 -3.24 7.54 34.01
C ILE A 50 -4.53 6.96 33.44
N THR A 51 -4.43 5.98 32.56
CA THR A 51 -5.60 5.37 31.90
C THR A 51 -6.32 4.35 32.78
N GLY A 52 -5.69 3.89 33.85
CA GLY A 52 -6.21 2.82 34.72
C GLY A 52 -6.32 1.46 34.02
N ARG A 53 -5.63 1.28 32.87
CA ARG A 53 -5.71 0.09 32.03
C ARG A 53 -4.31 -0.41 31.68
N ARG A 54 -4.14 -1.73 31.63
CA ARG A 54 -2.95 -2.31 31.00
C ARG A 54 -3.07 -2.16 29.49
N LEU A 55 -2.02 -1.60 28.88
CA LEU A 55 -1.97 -1.32 27.45
C LEU A 55 -1.09 -2.31 26.70
N VAL A 56 -0.11 -2.89 27.43
CA VAL A 56 0.88 -3.79 26.86
C VAL A 56 0.80 -5.14 27.57
N ASP A 57 0.73 -6.23 26.80
CA ASP A 57 0.84 -7.57 27.31
C ASP A 57 2.33 -7.93 27.45
N ARG A 58 2.75 -8.09 28.72
CA ARG A 58 4.12 -8.48 29.09
C ARG A 58 4.20 -9.99 29.30
N SER A 59 3.58 -10.80 28.42
CA SER A 59 3.63 -12.26 28.56
C SER A 59 5.09 -12.72 28.63
N ARG A 60 5.39 -13.52 29.67
CA ARG A 60 6.74 -14.04 29.93
C ARG A 60 7.14 -15.01 28.82
N GLY A 61 8.22 -14.73 28.11
CA GLY A 61 8.79 -15.62 27.10
C GLY A 61 9.45 -14.87 25.94
N THR A 62 9.90 -15.60 24.95
CA THR A 62 10.57 -15.10 23.72
C THR A 62 9.60 -14.48 22.68
N ARG A 63 8.30 -14.36 23.02
CA ARG A 63 7.32 -13.79 22.11
C ARG A 63 7.45 -12.26 22.05
N PRO A 64 7.23 -11.65 20.86
CA PRO A 64 7.15 -10.20 20.75
C PRO A 64 6.09 -9.64 21.70
N ILE A 65 6.33 -8.43 22.21
CA ILE A 65 5.39 -7.71 23.06
C ILE A 65 4.19 -7.35 22.19
N ALA A 66 2.98 -7.67 22.69
CA ALA A 66 1.72 -7.35 22.04
C ALA A 66 0.96 -6.26 22.81
N LEU A 67 0.07 -5.55 22.12
CA LEU A 67 -0.87 -4.66 22.78
C LEU A 67 -2.07 -5.44 23.33
N THR A 68 -2.62 -4.97 24.46
CA THR A 68 -3.94 -5.39 24.92
C THR A 68 -5.04 -4.76 24.04
N ALA A 69 -6.29 -5.20 24.19
CA ALA A 69 -7.43 -4.54 23.51
C ALA A 69 -7.50 -3.04 23.84
N ALA A 70 -7.23 -2.66 25.11
CA ALA A 70 -7.18 -1.24 25.50
C ALA A 70 -5.98 -0.52 24.85
N GLY A 71 -4.84 -1.19 24.71
CA GLY A 71 -3.67 -0.67 24.01
C GLY A 71 -3.94 -0.38 22.53
N VAL A 72 -4.64 -1.30 21.85
CA VAL A 72 -5.01 -1.13 20.43
C VAL A 72 -5.93 0.09 20.26
N VAL A 73 -6.95 0.23 21.12
CA VAL A 73 -7.86 1.40 21.08
C VAL A 73 -7.10 2.69 21.32
N LEU A 74 -6.25 2.74 22.37
CA LEU A 74 -5.51 3.97 22.67
C LEU A 74 -4.48 4.29 21.59
N LEU A 75 -3.84 3.28 20.97
CA LEU A 75 -2.88 3.49 19.89
C LEU A 75 -3.53 4.18 18.69
N ALA A 76 -4.75 3.81 18.30
CA ALA A 76 -5.44 4.47 17.20
C ALA A 76 -5.64 5.99 17.45
N HIS A 77 -5.97 6.38 18.69
CA HIS A 77 -6.06 7.78 19.07
C HIS A 77 -4.68 8.45 19.18
N ALA A 78 -3.67 7.73 19.69
CA ALA A 78 -2.30 8.22 19.77
C ALA A 78 -1.73 8.56 18.39
N ASP A 79 -1.94 7.67 17.42
CA ASP A 79 -1.54 7.88 16.02
C ASP A 79 -2.17 9.15 15.45
N ALA A 80 -3.47 9.40 15.71
CA ALA A 80 -4.16 10.60 15.26
C ALA A 80 -3.58 11.88 15.89
N VAL A 81 -3.27 11.86 17.19
CA VAL A 81 -2.65 13.00 17.89
C VAL A 81 -1.26 13.30 17.36
N ILE A 82 -0.43 12.26 17.22
CA ILE A 82 0.94 12.39 16.69
C ILE A 82 0.92 12.91 15.25
N ALA A 83 -0.01 12.42 14.43
CA ALA A 83 -0.18 12.89 13.06
C ALA A 83 -0.57 14.38 13.01
N ARG A 84 -1.50 14.83 13.88
CA ARG A 84 -1.89 16.24 14.00
C ARG A 84 -0.75 17.17 14.43
N MET A 85 0.12 16.69 15.32
CA MET A 85 1.31 17.46 15.71
C MET A 85 2.30 17.59 14.55
N ARG A 86 2.48 16.54 13.74
CA ARG A 86 3.29 16.62 12.51
C ARG A 86 2.69 17.59 11.48
N ASP A 87 1.36 17.62 11.35
CA ASP A 87 0.68 18.57 10.47
C ASP A 87 0.93 20.02 10.94
N ALA A 88 0.75 20.28 12.25
CA ALA A 88 1.00 21.61 12.81
C ALA A 88 2.47 22.05 12.60
N GLN A 89 3.43 21.15 12.78
CA GLN A 89 4.85 21.42 12.50
C GLN A 89 5.06 21.78 11.03
N ALA A 90 4.45 21.05 10.11
CA ALA A 90 4.56 21.32 8.67
C ALA A 90 3.89 22.65 8.29
N ASP A 91 2.72 22.96 8.88
CA ASP A 91 2.01 24.23 8.64
C ASP A 91 2.83 25.43 9.14
N LEU A 92 3.46 25.32 10.32
CA LEU A 92 4.34 26.36 10.86
C LEU A 92 5.58 26.56 9.98
N ALA A 93 6.23 25.47 9.54
CA ALA A 93 7.37 25.55 8.63
C ALA A 93 7.03 26.22 7.29
N ALA A 94 5.80 26.08 6.82
CA ALA A 94 5.31 26.74 5.60
C ALA A 94 5.14 28.26 5.76
N LEU A 95 4.95 28.78 6.98
CA LEU A 95 4.85 30.22 7.25
C LEU A 95 6.20 30.94 7.14
N ASP A 96 7.29 30.23 7.43
CA ASP A 96 8.65 30.82 7.41
C ASP A 96 9.20 30.99 5.99
N GLY A 97 8.42 30.69 4.95
CA GLY A 97 8.72 30.98 3.54
C GLY A 97 9.92 30.25 2.93
N GLY A 98 10.53 29.29 3.64
CA GLY A 98 11.79 28.68 3.23
C GLY A 98 11.96 27.19 3.53
N GLY A 99 10.98 26.56 4.15
CA GLY A 99 11.05 25.13 4.46
C GLY A 99 10.62 24.27 3.26
N ALA A 100 11.52 23.43 2.74
CA ALA A 100 11.12 22.40 1.78
C ALA A 100 10.00 21.55 2.39
N THR A 101 8.79 21.71 1.84
CA THR A 101 7.63 20.93 2.31
C THR A 101 7.85 19.47 1.90
N THR A 102 7.73 18.55 2.85
CA THR A 102 7.82 17.11 2.55
C THR A 102 6.42 16.55 2.40
N LEU A 103 6.16 15.88 1.27
CA LEU A 103 4.98 15.07 1.00
C LEU A 103 5.35 13.59 1.12
N ARG A 104 4.72 12.88 2.04
CA ARG A 104 4.98 11.46 2.28
C ARG A 104 3.94 10.63 1.54
N VAL A 105 4.39 9.77 0.63
CA VAL A 105 3.54 8.95 -0.23
C VAL A 105 3.78 7.48 0.04
N GLY A 106 2.72 6.72 0.29
CA GLY A 106 2.74 5.26 0.40
C GLY A 106 2.36 4.59 -0.92
N SER A 107 2.88 3.40 -1.19
CA SER A 107 2.50 2.61 -2.37
C SER A 107 2.80 1.14 -2.17
N THR A 108 2.14 0.27 -2.93
CA THR A 108 2.64 -1.09 -3.15
C THR A 108 3.86 -1.06 -4.07
N GLN A 109 4.70 -2.11 -4.03
CA GLN A 109 5.94 -2.16 -4.82
C GLN A 109 5.69 -2.02 -6.32
N ASP A 110 4.66 -2.71 -6.85
CA ASP A 110 4.33 -2.69 -8.27
C ASP A 110 3.94 -1.28 -8.75
N VAL A 111 3.04 -0.63 -8.02
CA VAL A 111 2.60 0.74 -8.31
C VAL A 111 3.75 1.73 -8.13
N ALA A 112 4.59 1.53 -7.11
CA ALA A 112 5.79 2.34 -6.87
C ALA A 112 6.77 2.27 -8.03
N ALA A 113 6.92 1.12 -8.66
CA ALA A 113 7.84 0.93 -9.78
C ALA A 113 7.31 1.49 -11.11
N ARG A 114 5.99 1.45 -11.34
CA ARG A 114 5.39 1.71 -12.66
C ARG A 114 4.64 3.03 -12.77
N VAL A 115 3.88 3.39 -11.76
CA VAL A 115 2.97 4.53 -11.79
C VAL A 115 3.60 5.74 -11.13
N VAL A 116 4.15 5.56 -9.92
CA VAL A 116 4.69 6.64 -9.12
C VAL A 116 5.75 7.47 -9.84
N PRO A 117 6.72 6.92 -10.60
CA PRO A 117 7.72 7.72 -11.28
C PRO A 117 7.13 8.70 -12.30
N ARG A 118 6.06 8.30 -13.02
CA ARG A 118 5.36 9.16 -13.97
C ARG A 118 4.61 10.28 -13.25
N VAL A 119 3.95 9.95 -12.14
CA VAL A 119 3.25 10.92 -11.29
C VAL A 119 4.24 11.92 -10.69
N LEU A 120 5.38 11.46 -10.18
CA LEU A 120 6.43 12.32 -9.65
C LEU A 120 7.00 13.26 -10.71
N ALA A 121 7.24 12.77 -11.93
CA ALA A 121 7.70 13.61 -13.04
C ALA A 121 6.68 14.70 -13.41
N ALA A 122 5.39 14.40 -13.39
CA ALA A 122 4.33 15.38 -13.61
C ALA A 122 4.22 16.37 -12.44
N PHE A 123 4.25 15.87 -11.20
CA PHE A 123 4.16 16.68 -9.99
C PHE A 123 5.34 17.66 -9.86
N ALA A 124 6.58 17.22 -10.13
CA ALA A 124 7.76 18.05 -10.05
C ALA A 124 7.73 19.27 -11.00
N ARG A 125 6.95 19.22 -12.09
CA ARG A 125 6.77 20.37 -13.00
C ARG A 125 5.90 21.47 -12.37
N VAL A 126 5.06 21.14 -11.40
CA VAL A 126 4.09 22.08 -10.78
C VAL A 126 4.52 22.48 -9.37
N ARG A 127 5.31 21.61 -8.69
CA ARG A 127 5.75 21.75 -7.30
C ARG A 127 7.19 21.31 -7.14
N ALA A 128 8.12 21.96 -7.83
CA ALA A 128 9.54 21.61 -7.81
C ALA A 128 10.19 21.78 -6.42
N GLU A 129 9.61 22.64 -5.57
CA GLU A 129 10.06 22.94 -4.21
C GLU A 129 9.66 21.85 -3.18
N VAL A 130 8.76 20.94 -3.53
CA VAL A 130 8.27 19.92 -2.60
C VAL A 130 9.14 18.67 -2.67
N THR A 131 9.70 18.28 -1.54
CA THR A 131 10.38 16.98 -1.41
C THR A 131 9.33 15.87 -1.24
N VAL A 132 9.35 14.86 -2.10
CA VAL A 132 8.49 13.68 -1.95
C VAL A 132 9.31 12.53 -1.37
N THR A 133 8.81 11.92 -0.28
CA THR A 133 9.35 10.66 0.24
C THR A 133 8.38 9.54 -0.10
N LEU A 134 8.92 8.44 -0.64
CA LEU A 134 8.13 7.26 -1.02
C LEU A 134 8.40 6.12 -0.05
N GLN A 135 7.33 5.54 0.49
CA GLN A 135 7.37 4.34 1.31
C GLN A 135 6.63 3.21 0.61
N ALA A 136 7.36 2.22 0.11
CA ALA A 136 6.77 1.03 -0.49
C ALA A 136 6.48 -0.05 0.56
N SER A 137 5.41 -0.80 0.34
CA SER A 137 5.01 -1.96 1.15
C SER A 137 4.58 -3.10 0.24
N GLU A 138 4.56 -4.31 0.78
CA GLU A 138 4.21 -5.52 0.03
C GLU A 138 2.72 -5.59 -0.30
N THR A 139 1.85 -5.13 0.61
CA THR A 139 0.39 -5.25 0.46
C THR A 139 -0.34 -3.92 0.59
N SER A 140 -1.51 -3.82 -0.06
CA SER A 140 -2.38 -2.66 0.02
C SER A 140 -2.86 -2.39 1.46
N GLU A 141 -3.13 -3.42 2.26
CA GLU A 141 -3.55 -3.26 3.66
C GLU A 141 -2.47 -2.57 4.50
N ARG A 142 -1.20 -2.93 4.29
CA ARG A 142 -0.08 -2.24 4.99
C ARG A 142 0.01 -0.77 4.59
N VAL A 143 -0.15 -0.48 3.30
CA VAL A 143 -0.16 0.89 2.78
C VAL A 143 -1.32 1.70 3.36
N VAL A 144 -2.53 1.13 3.38
CA VAL A 144 -3.73 1.71 4.02
C VAL A 144 -3.48 2.00 5.50
N GLY A 145 -2.82 1.08 6.21
CA GLY A 145 -2.42 1.27 7.60
C GLY A 145 -1.49 2.46 7.81
N LEU A 146 -0.56 2.73 6.87
CA LEU A 146 0.34 3.89 6.96
C LEU A 146 -0.44 5.22 6.87
N VAL A 147 -1.43 5.31 5.97
CA VAL A 147 -2.29 6.50 5.85
C VAL A 147 -3.15 6.68 7.09
N ALA A 148 -3.78 5.60 7.55
CA ALA A 148 -4.66 5.66 8.72
C ALA A 148 -3.93 6.19 9.96
N ARG A 149 -2.67 5.79 10.15
CA ARG A 149 -1.83 6.27 11.27
C ARG A 149 -1.16 7.62 11.01
N GLY A 150 -1.25 8.16 9.79
CA GLY A 150 -0.58 9.40 9.42
C GLY A 150 0.95 9.27 9.26
N ASP A 151 1.45 8.07 9.03
CA ASP A 151 2.85 7.83 8.68
C ASP A 151 3.17 8.36 7.28
N VAL A 152 2.18 8.30 6.38
CA VAL A 152 2.17 8.93 5.06
C VAL A 152 0.95 9.83 4.90
N ASP A 153 1.05 10.83 4.01
CA ASP A 153 0.00 11.81 3.77
C ASP A 153 -1.01 11.29 2.73
N LEU A 154 -0.50 10.62 1.72
CA LEU A 154 -1.25 9.99 0.63
C LEU A 154 -0.76 8.57 0.41
N ALA A 155 -1.60 7.70 -0.15
CA ALA A 155 -1.14 6.40 -0.60
C ALA A 155 -1.91 5.88 -1.81
N PHE A 156 -1.20 5.15 -2.67
CA PHE A 156 -1.82 4.31 -3.69
C PHE A 156 -2.30 3.02 -3.04
N ALA A 157 -3.60 2.79 -3.06
CA ALA A 157 -4.23 1.63 -2.44
C ALA A 157 -5.33 1.05 -3.34
N GLU A 158 -5.76 -0.15 -3.03
CA GLU A 158 -6.80 -0.85 -3.79
C GLU A 158 -8.18 -0.59 -3.18
N LEU A 159 -9.18 -0.42 -4.05
CA LEU A 159 -10.59 -0.33 -3.65
C LEU A 159 -11.23 -1.74 -3.63
N PRO A 160 -12.24 -1.96 -2.77
CA PRO A 160 -12.85 -1.01 -1.83
C PRO A 160 -12.05 -0.82 -0.54
N LEU A 161 -12.05 0.40 -0.01
CA LEU A 161 -11.45 0.69 1.29
C LEU A 161 -12.33 0.11 2.41
N ARG A 162 -11.72 -0.69 3.28
CA ARG A 162 -12.40 -1.24 4.48
C ARG A 162 -12.33 -0.31 5.69
N ASN A 163 -11.57 0.77 5.61
CA ASN A 163 -11.38 1.74 6.69
C ASN A 163 -12.18 3.00 6.41
N ALA A 164 -13.24 3.23 7.20
CA ALA A 164 -14.13 4.40 7.06
C ALA A 164 -13.47 5.75 7.36
N ALA A 165 -12.30 5.77 8.01
CA ALA A 165 -11.55 7.00 8.26
C ALA A 165 -10.79 7.49 7.01
N LEU A 166 -10.74 6.70 5.96
CA LEU A 166 -10.07 7.06 4.72
C LEU A 166 -11.06 7.51 3.66
N ASP A 167 -10.60 8.43 2.84
CA ASP A 167 -11.25 8.89 1.62
C ASP A 167 -10.28 8.71 0.45
N GLY A 168 -10.76 8.76 -0.78
CA GLY A 168 -9.87 8.56 -1.90
C GLY A 168 -10.54 8.79 -3.25
N VAL A 169 -9.71 8.86 -4.27
CA VAL A 169 -10.12 9.03 -5.64
C VAL A 169 -9.63 7.85 -6.48
N PRO A 170 -10.52 7.16 -7.21
CA PRO A 170 -10.09 6.12 -8.13
C PRO A 170 -9.20 6.74 -9.23
N LEU A 171 -8.14 6.02 -9.60
CA LEU A 171 -7.17 6.48 -10.60
C LEU A 171 -7.24 5.65 -11.88
N TYR A 172 -7.14 4.33 -11.77
CA TYR A 172 -7.14 3.43 -12.93
C TYR A 172 -7.57 2.02 -12.54
N TYR A 173 -7.98 1.25 -13.55
CA TYR A 173 -8.26 -0.18 -13.43
C TYR A 173 -7.02 -0.98 -13.82
N ASP A 174 -6.61 -1.90 -12.97
CA ASP A 174 -5.45 -2.76 -13.13
C ASP A 174 -5.91 -4.21 -13.37
N PRO A 175 -5.99 -4.67 -14.62
CA PRO A 175 -6.45 -6.02 -14.94
C PRO A 175 -5.39 -7.08 -14.60
N PHE A 176 -5.83 -8.29 -14.31
CA PHE A 176 -4.95 -9.46 -14.33
C PHE A 176 -4.62 -9.87 -15.76
N VAL A 177 -3.37 -10.20 -15.98
CA VAL A 177 -2.84 -10.67 -17.27
C VAL A 177 -2.08 -11.98 -17.08
N VAL A 178 -1.93 -12.75 -18.15
CA VAL A 178 -1.09 -13.94 -18.17
C VAL A 178 0.28 -13.56 -18.69
N LEU A 179 1.30 -13.84 -17.91
CA LEU A 179 2.69 -13.67 -18.30
C LEU A 179 3.26 -15.04 -18.69
N VAL A 180 3.83 -15.10 -19.88
CA VAL A 180 4.45 -16.32 -20.45
C VAL A 180 5.81 -15.99 -21.03
N GLN A 181 6.66 -17.01 -21.17
CA GLN A 181 7.91 -16.87 -21.90
C GLN A 181 7.63 -16.47 -23.36
N ALA A 182 8.41 -15.55 -23.92
CA ALA A 182 8.19 -15.01 -25.27
C ALA A 182 8.27 -16.09 -26.37
N SER A 183 9.07 -17.13 -26.16
CA SER A 183 9.18 -18.29 -27.07
C SER A 183 7.99 -19.26 -26.98
N SER A 184 7.13 -19.14 -25.97
CA SER A 184 5.97 -20.02 -25.74
C SER A 184 4.96 -19.95 -26.91
N ALA A 185 4.30 -21.08 -27.20
CA ALA A 185 3.19 -21.12 -28.15
C ALA A 185 2.02 -20.21 -27.73
N LEU A 186 1.87 -19.94 -26.43
CA LEU A 186 0.84 -19.04 -25.91
C LEU A 186 1.14 -17.56 -26.20
N ALA A 187 2.41 -17.18 -26.33
CA ALA A 187 2.82 -15.81 -26.65
C ALA A 187 2.24 -15.32 -28.00
N ARG A 188 1.95 -16.24 -28.92
CA ARG A 188 1.41 -15.95 -30.26
C ARG A 188 -0.13 -15.90 -30.31
N ARG A 189 -0.83 -16.09 -29.16
CA ARG A 189 -2.31 -16.08 -29.13
C ARG A 189 -2.86 -14.67 -29.06
N ALA A 190 -3.24 -14.12 -30.23
CA ALA A 190 -3.81 -12.77 -30.35
C ALA A 190 -5.15 -12.59 -29.60
N LYS A 191 -5.95 -13.65 -29.45
CA LYS A 191 -7.29 -13.63 -28.80
C LYS A 191 -7.23 -13.81 -27.27
N GLY A 192 -6.03 -13.91 -26.69
CA GLY A 192 -5.91 -14.20 -25.27
C GLY A 192 -5.91 -15.71 -24.94
N VAL A 193 -5.85 -16.02 -23.66
CA VAL A 193 -5.77 -17.39 -23.13
C VAL A 193 -6.84 -17.58 -22.06
N GLY A 194 -7.66 -18.64 -22.23
CA GLY A 194 -8.67 -19.01 -21.24
C GLY A 194 -8.05 -19.57 -19.95
N PRO A 195 -8.68 -19.35 -18.79
CA PRO A 195 -8.19 -19.79 -17.49
C PRO A 195 -7.99 -21.32 -17.44
N ALA A 196 -8.86 -22.12 -18.10
CA ALA A 196 -8.71 -23.57 -18.20
C ALA A 196 -7.44 -24.03 -18.94
N THR A 197 -6.89 -23.18 -19.80
CA THR A 197 -5.60 -23.46 -20.46
C THR A 197 -4.45 -23.10 -19.55
N VAL A 198 -4.55 -21.97 -18.83
CA VAL A 198 -3.50 -21.45 -17.96
C VAL A 198 -3.27 -22.38 -16.76
N VAL A 199 -4.32 -22.91 -16.14
CA VAL A 199 -4.18 -23.82 -14.97
C VAL A 199 -3.51 -25.15 -15.26
N ARG A 200 -3.36 -25.51 -16.55
CA ARG A 200 -2.60 -26.71 -16.97
C ARG A 200 -1.09 -26.52 -16.99
N LEU A 201 -0.64 -25.27 -16.83
CA LEU A 201 0.76 -24.93 -16.74
C LEU A 201 1.22 -24.91 -15.29
N PRO A 202 2.49 -25.17 -15.01
CA PRO A 202 3.06 -24.82 -13.72
C PRO A 202 2.93 -23.30 -13.52
N LEU A 203 2.28 -22.88 -12.43
CA LEU A 203 2.04 -21.48 -12.13
C LEU A 203 3.06 -20.95 -11.12
N ILE A 204 3.53 -19.74 -11.36
CA ILE A 204 4.36 -18.98 -10.46
C ILE A 204 3.45 -17.94 -9.80
N ALA A 205 3.32 -18.01 -8.48
CA ALA A 205 2.47 -17.09 -7.73
C ALA A 205 3.18 -15.77 -7.47
N HIS A 206 2.44 -14.67 -7.65
CA HIS A 206 2.78 -13.38 -7.10
C HIS A 206 2.10 -13.30 -5.73
N ALA A 207 2.89 -13.41 -4.66
CA ALA A 207 2.37 -13.58 -3.29
C ALA A 207 1.33 -12.53 -2.88
N PRO A 208 1.50 -11.21 -3.18
CA PRO A 208 0.51 -10.19 -2.83
C PRO A 208 -0.88 -10.41 -3.42
N THR A 209 -0.98 -11.10 -4.57
CA THR A 209 -2.23 -11.28 -5.32
C THR A 209 -2.61 -12.74 -5.56
N ARG A 210 -1.91 -13.66 -4.88
CA ARG A 210 -2.16 -15.10 -5.01
C ARG A 210 -3.60 -15.48 -4.66
N SER A 211 -4.11 -14.92 -3.56
CA SER A 211 -5.46 -15.26 -3.06
C SER A 211 -6.56 -14.88 -4.05
N GLU A 212 -6.44 -13.73 -4.72
CA GLU A 212 -7.38 -13.27 -5.73
C GLU A 212 -7.37 -14.18 -6.96
N VAL A 213 -6.17 -14.57 -7.41
CA VAL A 213 -6.00 -15.49 -8.54
C VAL A 213 -6.59 -16.85 -8.21
N GLU A 214 -6.25 -17.40 -7.05
CA GLU A 214 -6.73 -18.70 -6.60
C GLU A 214 -8.26 -18.72 -6.45
N MET A 215 -8.82 -17.72 -5.82
CA MET A 215 -10.27 -17.57 -5.65
C MET A 215 -10.99 -17.42 -7.00
N GLY A 216 -10.48 -16.60 -7.92
CA GLY A 216 -11.06 -16.40 -9.24
C GLY A 216 -11.04 -17.68 -10.09
N LEU A 217 -10.00 -18.49 -10.00
CA LEU A 217 -9.88 -19.77 -10.70
C LEU A 217 -10.80 -20.83 -10.05
N ARG A 218 -10.79 -20.96 -8.73
CA ARG A 218 -11.63 -21.92 -8.01
C ARG A 218 -13.13 -21.64 -8.16
N ALA A 219 -13.54 -20.39 -8.26
CA ALA A 219 -14.92 -20.01 -8.55
C ALA A 219 -15.41 -20.54 -9.91
N ARG A 220 -14.49 -21.00 -10.78
CA ARG A 220 -14.77 -21.64 -12.07
C ARG A 220 -14.53 -23.15 -12.09
N GLY A 221 -14.34 -23.75 -10.91
CA GLY A 221 -14.01 -25.16 -10.78
C GLY A 221 -12.61 -25.53 -11.27
N LEU A 222 -11.68 -24.57 -11.30
CA LEU A 222 -10.32 -24.78 -11.75
C LEU A 222 -9.37 -24.78 -10.54
N GLU A 223 -8.49 -25.78 -10.46
CA GLU A 223 -7.51 -25.91 -9.39
C GLU A 223 -6.11 -25.53 -9.90
N PRO A 224 -5.58 -24.35 -9.50
CA PRO A 224 -4.24 -23.93 -9.90
C PRO A 224 -3.15 -24.72 -9.19
N GLN A 225 -2.09 -25.06 -9.89
CA GLN A 225 -0.89 -25.68 -9.33
C GLN A 225 0.24 -24.64 -9.27
N PHE A 226 0.43 -24.05 -8.10
CA PHE A 226 1.55 -23.15 -7.88
C PHE A 226 2.79 -23.95 -7.52
N VAL A 227 3.85 -23.78 -8.33
CA VAL A 227 5.15 -24.47 -8.16
C VAL A 227 6.21 -23.57 -7.53
N LEU A 228 6.05 -22.25 -7.67
CA LEU A 228 6.93 -21.22 -7.12
C LEU A 228 6.10 -20.03 -6.65
N GLU A 229 6.67 -19.23 -5.75
CA GLU A 229 6.05 -18.02 -5.23
C GLU A 229 7.10 -16.94 -4.98
N SER A 230 6.77 -15.68 -5.30
CA SER A 230 7.59 -14.52 -4.96
C SER A 230 6.70 -13.31 -4.67
N ASP A 231 7.14 -12.44 -3.78
CA ASP A 231 6.49 -11.17 -3.42
C ASP A 231 6.80 -10.04 -4.42
N ALA A 232 7.85 -10.18 -5.24
CA ALA A 232 8.26 -9.17 -6.21
C ALA A 232 7.85 -9.57 -7.64
N GLY A 233 7.07 -8.72 -8.32
CA GLY A 233 6.65 -8.91 -9.70
C GLY A 233 7.84 -9.09 -10.66
N ALA A 234 8.92 -8.35 -10.46
CA ALA A 234 10.15 -8.50 -11.26
C ALA A 234 10.78 -9.89 -11.12
N THR A 235 10.77 -10.48 -9.92
CA THR A 235 11.24 -11.85 -9.69
C THR A 235 10.31 -12.86 -10.37
N VAL A 236 9.00 -12.71 -10.26
CA VAL A 236 8.02 -13.55 -10.97
C VAL A 236 8.30 -13.50 -12.48
N GLN A 237 8.52 -12.33 -13.04
CA GLN A 237 8.81 -12.14 -14.46
C GLN A 237 10.12 -12.82 -14.87
N ALA A 238 11.17 -12.72 -14.07
CA ALA A 238 12.45 -13.41 -14.34
C ALA A 238 12.31 -14.94 -14.31
N LEU A 239 11.51 -15.48 -13.39
CA LEU A 239 11.22 -16.93 -13.32
C LEU A 239 10.44 -17.41 -14.55
N VAL A 240 9.47 -16.60 -15.04
CA VAL A 240 8.75 -16.88 -16.29
C VAL A 240 9.70 -16.81 -17.49
N ALA A 241 10.58 -15.82 -17.56
CA ALA A 241 11.61 -15.70 -18.60
C ALA A 241 12.53 -16.92 -18.66
N ALA A 242 12.89 -17.45 -17.50
CA ALA A 242 13.68 -18.68 -17.37
C ALA A 242 12.92 -19.97 -17.78
N GLY A 243 11.62 -19.86 -18.12
CA GLY A 243 10.81 -21.01 -18.56
C GLY A 243 10.30 -21.91 -17.45
N LEU A 244 10.31 -21.44 -16.19
CA LEU A 244 9.89 -22.24 -15.02
C LEU A 244 8.37 -22.36 -14.87
N GLY A 245 7.61 -21.59 -15.65
CA GLY A 245 6.14 -21.61 -15.62
C GLY A 245 5.52 -20.38 -16.27
N ALA A 246 4.24 -20.19 -16.00
CA ALA A 246 3.47 -18.98 -16.35
C ALA A 246 3.01 -18.27 -15.08
N ALA A 247 2.64 -17.02 -15.16
CA ALA A 247 2.07 -16.30 -14.04
C ALA A 247 0.77 -15.59 -14.44
N ILE A 248 -0.16 -15.47 -13.48
CA ILE A 248 -1.31 -14.57 -13.58
C ILE A 248 -1.06 -13.48 -12.55
N ILE A 249 -0.82 -12.27 -13.02
CA ILE A 249 -0.41 -11.15 -12.17
C ILE A 249 -1.09 -9.87 -12.62
N PRO A 250 -1.20 -8.85 -11.75
CA PRO A 250 -1.69 -7.53 -12.17
C PRO A 250 -0.79 -6.95 -13.28
N ARG A 251 -1.38 -6.21 -14.20
CA ARG A 251 -0.62 -5.60 -15.29
C ARG A 251 0.47 -4.63 -14.77
N SER A 252 0.17 -3.92 -13.69
CA SER A 252 1.15 -3.03 -13.05
C SER A 252 2.39 -3.73 -12.51
N ALA A 253 2.33 -5.03 -12.25
CA ALA A 253 3.47 -5.83 -11.78
C ALA A 253 4.42 -6.28 -12.91
N VAL A 254 4.06 -6.02 -14.19
CA VAL A 254 4.84 -6.47 -15.36
C VAL A 254 5.72 -5.35 -15.90
N ASP A 255 6.98 -5.67 -16.19
CA ASP A 255 7.85 -4.83 -17.02
C ASP A 255 7.70 -5.17 -18.50
N GLU A 256 6.93 -4.36 -19.20
CA GLU A 256 6.69 -4.56 -20.64
C GLU A 256 7.93 -4.29 -21.51
N ALA A 257 8.97 -3.68 -20.97
CA ALA A 257 10.25 -3.50 -21.67
C ALA A 257 11.07 -4.80 -21.74
N THR A 258 10.75 -5.81 -20.93
CA THR A 258 11.43 -7.11 -20.95
C THR A 258 11.01 -7.92 -22.18
N THR A 259 11.97 -8.28 -23.03
CA THR A 259 11.72 -9.00 -24.30
C THR A 259 11.59 -10.52 -24.14
N GLU A 260 12.06 -11.08 -23.03
CA GLU A 260 12.04 -12.53 -22.76
C GLU A 260 10.67 -13.03 -22.30
N THR A 261 9.77 -12.14 -21.94
CA THR A 261 8.38 -12.46 -21.56
C THR A 261 7.38 -11.74 -22.43
N THR A 262 6.18 -12.30 -22.53
CA THR A 262 5.06 -11.72 -23.25
C THR A 262 3.83 -11.69 -22.39
N VAL A 263 3.15 -10.55 -22.39
CA VAL A 263 1.83 -10.36 -21.75
C VAL A 263 0.77 -10.89 -22.70
N VAL A 264 -0.03 -11.84 -22.23
CA VAL A 264 -1.19 -12.39 -22.94
C VAL A 264 -2.46 -12.02 -22.15
N ALA A 265 -3.49 -11.56 -22.85
CA ALA A 265 -4.75 -11.26 -22.19
C ALA A 265 -5.40 -12.54 -21.64
N LEU A 266 -5.99 -12.43 -20.44
CA LEU A 266 -6.86 -13.46 -19.91
C LEU A 266 -8.22 -13.37 -20.65
N ASP A 267 -8.77 -14.48 -21.11
CA ASP A 267 -10.04 -14.54 -21.82
C ASP A 267 -11.00 -15.55 -21.16
N PRO A 268 -12.16 -15.14 -20.63
CA PRO A 268 -12.61 -13.75 -20.58
C PRO A 268 -11.80 -12.89 -19.59
N PRO A 269 -11.64 -11.58 -19.83
CA PRO A 269 -10.93 -10.68 -18.93
C PRO A 269 -11.48 -10.66 -17.50
N THR A 270 -12.77 -11.01 -17.34
CA THR A 270 -13.48 -11.12 -16.06
C THR A 270 -13.22 -12.45 -15.33
N ALA A 271 -12.35 -13.30 -15.86
CA ALA A 271 -12.04 -14.58 -15.23
C ALA A 271 -11.46 -14.39 -13.82
N ILE A 272 -10.68 -13.33 -13.63
CA ILE A 272 -10.24 -12.84 -12.33
C ILE A 272 -10.56 -11.35 -12.32
N ALA A 273 -11.28 -10.90 -11.28
CA ALA A 273 -11.62 -9.49 -11.17
C ALA A 273 -10.33 -8.67 -11.01
N GLY A 274 -10.16 -7.67 -11.86
CA GLY A 274 -9.06 -6.72 -11.74
C GLY A 274 -9.25 -5.79 -10.54
N ARG A 275 -8.23 -4.98 -10.27
CA ARG A 275 -8.17 -4.07 -9.13
C ARG A 275 -8.45 -2.63 -9.58
N VAL A 276 -9.12 -1.85 -8.76
CA VAL A 276 -9.17 -0.40 -8.92
C VAL A 276 -8.13 0.21 -7.99
N VAL A 277 -7.12 0.81 -8.55
CA VAL A 277 -6.11 1.56 -7.79
C VAL A 277 -6.61 2.97 -7.59
N ALA A 278 -6.57 3.43 -6.34
CA ALA A 278 -6.99 4.75 -5.91
C ALA A 278 -5.85 5.48 -5.18
N LEU A 279 -5.88 6.79 -5.17
CA LEU A 279 -5.07 7.58 -4.27
C LEU A 279 -5.94 7.93 -3.06
N VAL A 280 -5.47 7.57 -1.86
CA VAL A 280 -6.23 7.64 -0.62
C VAL A 280 -5.53 8.50 0.43
N TRP A 281 -6.33 9.09 1.33
CA TRP A 281 -5.87 9.92 2.45
C TRP A 281 -6.82 9.78 3.65
N ASN A 282 -6.38 10.24 4.81
CA ASN A 282 -7.24 10.29 5.98
C ASN A 282 -8.23 11.46 5.84
N ARG A 283 -9.56 11.16 5.85
CA ARG A 283 -10.64 12.14 5.67
C ARG A 283 -10.72 13.18 6.78
N GLU A 284 -10.25 12.85 7.99
CA GLU A 284 -10.25 13.74 9.14
C GLU A 284 -9.10 14.76 9.06
N ARG A 285 -8.16 14.57 8.14
CA ARG A 285 -7.04 15.48 7.90
C ARG A 285 -7.33 16.36 6.70
N ARG A 286 -7.09 17.67 6.85
CA ARG A 286 -7.20 18.59 5.71
C ARG A 286 -6.15 18.22 4.66
N LEU A 287 -6.59 18.00 3.44
CA LEU A 287 -5.69 17.80 2.33
C LEU A 287 -4.92 19.10 2.05
N ARG A 288 -3.60 19.10 2.28
CA ARG A 288 -2.73 20.26 2.03
C ARG A 288 -2.67 20.55 0.53
N LYS A 289 -2.33 21.80 0.16
CA LYS A 289 -2.24 22.23 -1.25
C LYS A 289 -1.31 21.35 -2.08
N ASP A 290 -0.17 20.92 -1.49
CA ASP A 290 0.79 20.05 -2.18
C ASP A 290 0.22 18.65 -2.39
N ALA A 291 -0.49 18.11 -1.39
CA ALA A 291 -1.17 16.83 -1.51
C ALA A 291 -2.30 16.88 -2.57
N ALA A 292 -3.09 17.98 -2.61
CA ALA A 292 -4.09 18.17 -3.65
C ALA A 292 -3.48 18.24 -5.05
N ALA A 293 -2.38 18.99 -5.23
CA ALA A 293 -1.65 19.05 -6.50
C ALA A 293 -1.10 17.67 -6.92
N PHE A 294 -0.66 16.85 -5.94
CA PHE A 294 -0.22 15.48 -6.23
C PHE A 294 -1.39 14.60 -6.70
N VAL A 295 -2.57 14.74 -6.09
CA VAL A 295 -3.81 14.05 -6.52
C VAL A 295 -4.14 14.41 -7.98
N ASP A 296 -4.07 15.70 -8.33
CA ASP A 296 -4.36 16.17 -9.68
C ASP A 296 -3.34 15.63 -10.69
N ALA A 297 -2.07 15.64 -10.35
CA ALA A 297 -1.00 15.06 -11.18
C ALA A 297 -1.21 13.55 -11.39
N ALA A 298 -1.58 12.81 -10.33
CA ALA A 298 -1.84 11.39 -10.41
C ALA A 298 -3.03 11.08 -11.33
N ARG A 299 -4.12 11.85 -11.21
CA ARG A 299 -5.31 11.72 -12.10
C ARG A 299 -4.93 11.93 -13.56
N SER A 300 -4.22 13.02 -13.87
CA SER A 300 -3.83 13.34 -15.26
C SER A 300 -2.97 12.22 -15.87
N VAL A 301 -1.97 11.76 -15.13
CA VAL A 301 -1.08 10.67 -15.58
C VAL A 301 -1.83 9.37 -15.80
N CYS A 302 -2.73 9.01 -14.88
CA CYS A 302 -3.47 7.74 -15.01
C CYS A 302 -4.49 7.77 -16.17
N VAL A 303 -5.12 8.91 -16.45
CA VAL A 303 -5.98 9.08 -17.63
C VAL A 303 -5.18 8.90 -18.93
N GLU A 304 -3.96 9.45 -19.00
CA GLU A 304 -3.08 9.27 -20.17
C GLU A 304 -2.63 7.80 -20.33
N MET A 305 -2.36 7.13 -19.20
CA MET A 305 -2.00 5.70 -19.21
C MET A 305 -3.17 4.84 -19.72
N ASP A 306 -4.40 5.07 -19.26
CA ASP A 306 -5.59 4.34 -19.71
C ASP A 306 -5.85 4.58 -21.19
N ALA A 307 -5.73 5.81 -21.70
CA ALA A 307 -5.89 6.14 -23.12
C ALA A 307 -4.86 5.41 -23.99
N SER A 308 -3.60 5.31 -23.53
CA SER A 308 -2.54 4.58 -24.24
C SER A 308 -2.80 3.07 -24.30
N HIS A 309 -3.45 2.50 -23.30
CA HIS A 309 -3.83 1.08 -23.28
C HIS A 309 -5.14 0.79 -24.06
N ALA A 310 -6.08 1.75 -24.13
CA ALA A 310 -7.34 1.64 -24.85
C ALA A 310 -7.15 1.73 -26.38
N GLY A 311 -6.13 2.44 -26.85
CA GLY A 311 -5.76 2.50 -28.28
C GLY A 311 -5.36 1.15 -28.89
N GLY A 312 -5.16 0.12 -28.07
CA GLY A 312 -4.85 -1.24 -28.50
C GLY A 312 -6.03 -2.22 -28.51
N ARG A 313 -7.16 -1.96 -27.84
CA ARG A 313 -8.35 -2.86 -27.77
C ARG A 313 -9.60 -2.14 -27.26
N ASN A 314 -10.70 -2.29 -28.02
CA ASN A 314 -12.11 -2.02 -27.75
C ASN A 314 -12.55 -1.48 -26.37
N GLY A 315 -13.18 -0.31 -26.44
CA GLY A 315 -13.73 0.55 -25.39
C GLY A 315 -14.92 0.03 -24.57
N ALA A 316 -14.79 -1.12 -23.89
CA ALA A 316 -15.87 -1.65 -23.05
C ALA A 316 -15.68 -1.45 -21.54
N GLN A 317 -14.56 -0.88 -21.06
CA GLN A 317 -14.24 -0.81 -19.62
C GLN A 317 -14.13 0.61 -19.04
N SER A 318 -14.29 1.67 -19.83
CA SER A 318 -14.22 3.06 -19.34
C SER A 318 -15.41 3.49 -18.45
N SER A 319 -16.47 2.72 -18.34
CA SER A 319 -17.68 3.11 -17.58
C SER A 319 -17.66 2.75 -16.08
N LEU A 320 -16.66 2.01 -15.60
CA LEU A 320 -16.56 1.61 -14.17
C LEU A 320 -15.92 2.67 -13.26
N LEU A 321 -15.33 3.73 -13.83
CA LEU A 321 -14.71 4.83 -13.10
C LEU A 321 -15.64 6.02 -12.82
N CYS A 322 -16.88 5.99 -13.33
CA CYS A 322 -17.86 7.08 -13.20
C CYS A 322 -19.09 6.73 -12.34
N ALA A 323 -19.06 5.70 -11.52
CA ALA A 323 -20.18 5.36 -10.63
C ALA A 323 -19.77 5.49 -9.16
#